data_2d71a489093f58f48e1d944262e9bd97
#
_entry.id   2d71a489093f58f48e1d944262e9bd97
#
_cell.length_a   1.000
_cell.length_b   1.000
_cell.length_c   1.000
_cell.angle_alpha   90.00
_cell.angle_beta   90.00
_cell.angle_gamma   90.00
#
_symmetry.space_group_name_H-M   'P 1'
#
loop_
_entity.id
_entity.type
_entity.pdbx_description
1 polymer ?
#
loop_
_entity_poly.entity_id
_entity_poly.type
_entity_poly.pdbx_seq_one_letter_code
_entity_poly.pdbx_strand_id
1 'polypeptide(L)'
;MTRPRQASLALLVLAPLCDPFNPVQRIRKDFLALTVRASPRHLMRPRTEQGRRECAAILKSIRNSTANGMFVVDAFAAAATQYSSDAETAASGGVLGEMIQQGVIRSKALDRACFTANLGEVEGPVESEYGWHLVLTPERINCKKDNGYVRIKPRTDGISTPKYVKEDNTELAMQGEALGKTVQTVAFWALSCGFIAEGAALVGNSLPLS
;
A
#
# COMPACT_ATOMS: atom_id res chain seq x y z
N MET A 1 5.05 -61.25 14.18
CA MET A 1 4.83 -60.73 12.84
C MET A 1 4.20 -59.35 12.97
N THR A 2 5.01 -58.30 13.00
CA THR A 2 4.58 -56.92 13.12
C THR A 2 4.70 -56.23 11.75
N ARG A 3 3.55 -55.77 11.21
CA ARG A 3 3.52 -55.02 9.95
C ARG A 3 4.11 -53.61 10.14
N PRO A 4 4.95 -53.11 9.24
CA PRO A 4 5.42 -51.73 9.29
C PRO A 4 4.29 -50.80 8.88
N ARG A 5 4.07 -49.77 9.71
CA ARG A 5 3.20 -48.62 9.39
C ARG A 5 3.78 -47.86 8.20
N GLN A 6 3.09 -47.88 7.09
CA GLN A 6 3.33 -46.93 6.02
C GLN A 6 2.92 -45.54 6.51
N ALA A 7 3.89 -44.73 6.90
CA ALA A 7 3.70 -43.32 7.18
C ALA A 7 3.42 -42.61 5.86
N SER A 8 2.26 -41.96 5.80
CA SER A 8 1.76 -41.23 4.64
C SER A 8 2.75 -40.12 4.26
N LEU A 9 3.44 -40.31 3.17
CA LEU A 9 4.24 -39.26 2.48
C LEU A 9 3.39 -38.10 1.93
N ALA A 10 2.07 -38.22 1.98
CA ALA A 10 1.14 -37.22 1.42
C ALA A 10 1.00 -35.92 2.25
N LEU A 11 1.50 -35.90 3.51
CA LEU A 11 1.31 -34.73 4.39
C LEU A 11 2.43 -33.69 4.28
N LEU A 12 3.51 -33.99 3.58
CA LEU A 12 4.70 -33.12 3.51
C LEU A 12 4.67 -32.10 2.36
N VAL A 13 3.75 -32.24 1.42
CA VAL A 13 3.71 -31.35 0.23
C VAL A 13 2.84 -30.10 0.43
N LEU A 14 1.97 -30.08 1.43
CA LEU A 14 1.05 -28.93 1.67
C LEU A 14 1.50 -27.96 2.76
N ALA A 15 2.54 -28.28 3.51
CA ALA A 15 3.03 -27.45 4.60
C ALA A 15 3.82 -26.17 4.20
N PRO A 16 4.47 -26.06 3.02
CA PRO A 16 5.31 -24.90 2.71
C PRO A 16 4.55 -23.64 2.27
N LEU A 17 3.22 -23.70 2.11
CA LEU A 17 2.46 -22.54 1.60
C LEU A 17 2.15 -21.46 2.65
N CYS A 18 2.33 -21.73 3.92
CA CYS A 18 2.09 -20.79 5.03
C CYS A 18 3.35 -20.36 5.77
N ASP A 19 4.54 -20.74 5.32
CA ASP A 19 5.78 -20.39 5.98
C ASP A 19 6.17 -18.94 5.67
N PRO A 20 6.39 -18.06 6.68
CA PRO A 20 6.86 -16.68 6.49
C PRO A 20 8.23 -16.60 5.80
N PHE A 21 8.97 -17.68 5.74
CA PHE A 21 10.25 -17.79 5.03
C PHE A 21 10.13 -18.30 3.59
N ASN A 22 8.92 -18.55 3.08
CA ASN A 22 8.75 -18.99 1.70
C ASN A 22 9.19 -17.89 0.70
N PRO A 23 10.25 -18.12 -0.09
CA PRO A 23 10.80 -17.12 -1.01
C PRO A 23 9.77 -16.67 -2.06
N VAL A 24 8.87 -17.56 -2.48
CA VAL A 24 7.81 -17.24 -3.45
C VAL A 24 6.81 -16.23 -2.89
N GLN A 25 6.40 -16.40 -1.63
CA GLN A 25 5.51 -15.44 -0.98
C GLN A 25 6.20 -14.10 -0.76
N ARG A 26 7.51 -14.11 -0.47
CA ARG A 26 8.30 -12.90 -0.32
C ARG A 26 8.41 -12.14 -1.64
N ILE A 27 8.78 -12.81 -2.74
CA ILE A 27 8.84 -12.22 -4.08
C ILE A 27 7.48 -11.67 -4.49
N ARG A 28 6.39 -12.42 -4.27
CA ARG A 28 5.02 -11.94 -4.53
C ARG A 28 4.68 -10.70 -3.73
N LYS A 29 5.02 -10.68 -2.44
CA LYS A 29 4.76 -9.54 -1.56
C LYS A 29 5.55 -8.31 -2.00
N ASP A 30 6.83 -8.48 -2.32
CA ASP A 30 7.69 -7.40 -2.78
C ASP A 30 7.23 -6.87 -4.14
N PHE A 31 6.81 -7.76 -5.04
CA PHE A 31 6.27 -7.38 -6.34
C PHE A 31 4.92 -6.64 -6.22
N LEU A 32 4.00 -7.12 -5.37
CA LEU A 32 2.74 -6.43 -5.11
C LEU A 32 2.98 -5.07 -4.46
N ALA A 33 4.04 -4.91 -3.66
CA ALA A 33 4.41 -3.62 -3.08
C ALA A 33 4.74 -2.56 -4.16
N LEU A 34 5.28 -2.97 -5.31
CA LEU A 34 5.54 -2.07 -6.44
C LEU A 34 4.27 -1.58 -7.16
N THR A 35 3.16 -2.27 -6.98
CA THR A 35 1.86 -1.88 -7.56
C THR A 35 1.01 -1.05 -6.59
N VAL A 36 1.45 -0.90 -5.34
CA VAL A 36 0.80 -0.05 -4.35
C VAL A 36 1.08 1.40 -4.69
N ARG A 37 0.02 2.16 -4.95
CA ARG A 37 0.11 3.59 -5.26
C ARG A 37 -0.87 4.39 -4.41
N ALA A 38 -0.51 5.62 -4.16
CA ALA A 38 -1.38 6.60 -3.50
C ALA A 38 -1.15 7.98 -4.13
N SER A 39 -2.18 8.80 -4.12
CA SER A 39 -2.12 10.22 -4.54
C SER A 39 -2.40 11.11 -3.32
N PRO A 40 -1.49 11.19 -2.37
CA PRO A 40 -1.70 11.94 -1.15
C PRO A 40 -1.53 13.44 -1.38
N ARG A 41 -2.11 14.20 -0.44
CA ARG A 41 -1.87 15.63 -0.25
C ARG A 41 -1.25 15.84 1.10
N HIS A 42 -0.36 16.81 1.21
CA HIS A 42 0.19 17.20 2.49
C HIS A 42 0.15 18.73 2.71
N LEU A 43 0.20 19.10 3.97
CA LEU A 43 0.40 20.47 4.42
C LEU A 43 1.50 20.42 5.47
N MET A 44 2.53 21.26 5.33
CA MET A 44 3.68 21.28 6.23
C MET A 44 3.72 22.55 7.07
N ARG A 45 4.10 22.41 8.35
CA ARG A 45 4.45 23.52 9.24
C ARG A 45 5.85 23.29 9.85
N PRO A 46 6.52 24.35 10.27
CA PRO A 46 7.86 24.23 10.85
C PRO A 46 7.91 23.23 12.01
N ARG A 47 9.06 22.61 12.21
CA ARG A 47 9.31 21.62 13.28
C ARG A 47 9.50 22.31 14.63
N THR A 48 8.49 23.02 15.09
CA THR A 48 8.42 23.70 16.37
C THR A 48 7.16 23.29 17.10
N GLU A 49 7.10 23.50 18.40
CA GLU A 49 5.89 23.25 19.18
C GLU A 49 4.74 24.16 18.72
N GLN A 50 5.05 25.38 18.27
CA GLN A 50 4.08 26.27 17.68
C GLN A 50 3.54 25.67 16.36
N GLY A 51 4.42 25.15 15.46
CA GLY A 51 4.01 24.51 14.22
C GLY A 51 3.09 23.31 14.46
N ARG A 52 3.33 22.53 15.52
CA ARG A 52 2.45 21.44 15.95
C ARG A 52 1.06 21.93 16.33
N ARG A 53 1.00 23.00 17.12
CA ARG A 53 -0.27 23.63 17.54
C ARG A 53 -1.03 24.21 16.34
N GLU A 54 -0.31 24.85 15.42
CA GLU A 54 -0.87 25.38 14.18
C GLU A 54 -1.46 24.24 13.32
N CYS A 55 -0.76 23.13 13.14
CA CYS A 55 -1.31 21.95 12.47
C CYS A 55 -2.61 21.45 13.11
N ALA A 56 -2.65 21.38 14.45
CA ALA A 56 -3.87 20.96 15.15
C ALA A 56 -5.02 21.96 14.94
N ALA A 57 -4.76 23.25 14.94
CA ALA A 57 -5.75 24.29 14.67
C ALA A 57 -6.26 24.22 13.21
N ILE A 58 -5.37 24.04 12.25
CA ILE A 58 -5.71 23.89 10.83
C ILE A 58 -6.56 22.61 10.62
N LEU A 59 -6.17 21.50 11.25
CA LEU A 59 -6.97 20.26 11.20
C LEU A 59 -8.40 20.48 11.69
N LYS A 60 -8.56 21.20 12.81
CA LYS A 60 -9.88 21.55 13.34
C LYS A 60 -10.67 22.43 12.37
N SER A 61 -10.01 23.39 11.72
CA SER A 61 -10.62 24.24 10.70
C SER A 61 -11.10 23.45 9.49
N ILE A 62 -10.29 22.53 8.99
CA ILE A 62 -10.67 21.65 7.87
C ILE A 62 -11.88 20.80 8.25
N ARG A 63 -11.89 20.20 9.45
CA ARG A 63 -13.01 19.41 9.93
C ARG A 63 -14.30 20.23 10.04
N ASN A 64 -14.23 21.47 10.52
CA ASN A 64 -15.37 22.36 10.58
C ASN A 64 -15.90 22.70 9.18
N SER A 65 -15.00 23.00 8.22
CA SER A 65 -15.40 23.27 6.82
C SER A 65 -16.08 22.06 6.19
N THR A 66 -15.57 20.87 6.47
CA THR A 66 -16.18 19.61 5.99
C THR A 66 -17.54 19.35 6.66
N ALA A 67 -17.68 19.64 7.94
CA ALA A 67 -18.97 19.53 8.64
C ALA A 67 -20.01 20.52 8.07
N ASN A 68 -19.57 21.66 7.55
CA ASN A 68 -20.42 22.66 6.89
C ASN A 68 -20.70 22.33 5.40
N GLY A 69 -20.37 21.11 4.95
CA GLY A 69 -20.70 20.62 3.61
C GLY A 69 -19.63 20.80 2.55
N MET A 70 -18.46 21.38 2.88
CA MET A 70 -17.35 21.46 1.93
C MET A 70 -16.73 20.07 1.73
N PHE A 71 -16.40 19.72 0.48
CA PHE A 71 -15.72 18.48 0.21
C PHE A 71 -14.32 18.48 0.83
N VAL A 72 -13.92 17.42 1.51
CA VAL A 72 -12.68 17.37 2.30
C VAL A 72 -11.42 17.69 1.48
N VAL A 73 -11.39 17.29 0.21
CA VAL A 73 -10.25 17.55 -0.68
C VAL A 73 -10.12 19.05 -0.96
N ASP A 74 -11.25 19.75 -1.15
CA ASP A 74 -11.27 21.20 -1.41
C ASP A 74 -10.92 21.97 -0.14
N ALA A 75 -11.48 21.57 1.01
CA ALA A 75 -11.14 22.16 2.30
C ALA A 75 -9.65 22.02 2.63
N PHE A 76 -9.08 20.84 2.35
CA PHE A 76 -7.65 20.59 2.54
C PHE A 76 -6.79 21.40 1.58
N ALA A 77 -7.18 21.46 0.30
CA ALA A 77 -6.45 22.23 -0.73
C ALA A 77 -6.39 23.71 -0.38
N ALA A 78 -7.53 24.29 0.03
CA ALA A 78 -7.59 25.68 0.49
C ALA A 78 -6.66 25.93 1.69
N ALA A 79 -6.70 25.03 2.68
CA ALA A 79 -5.82 25.12 3.85
C ALA A 79 -4.32 24.96 3.47
N ALA A 80 -3.99 24.04 2.56
CA ALA A 80 -2.62 23.85 2.10
C ALA A 80 -2.09 25.08 1.36
N THR A 81 -2.87 25.66 0.46
CA THR A 81 -2.50 26.87 -0.27
C THR A 81 -2.28 28.06 0.68
N GLN A 82 -3.08 28.17 1.73
CA GLN A 82 -3.02 29.30 2.66
C GLN A 82 -1.94 29.14 3.74
N TYR A 83 -1.74 27.95 4.26
CA TYR A 83 -0.97 27.73 5.48
C TYR A 83 0.28 26.87 5.31
N SER A 84 0.46 26.15 4.20
CA SER A 84 1.63 25.29 4.06
C SER A 84 2.92 26.09 3.99
N SER A 85 3.94 25.67 4.73
CA SER A 85 5.31 26.19 4.63
C SER A 85 6.10 25.58 3.47
N ASP A 86 5.56 24.54 2.82
CA ASP A 86 6.13 23.96 1.62
C ASP A 86 5.60 24.71 0.39
N ALA A 87 6.39 25.64 -0.13
CA ALA A 87 6.00 26.47 -1.25
C ALA A 87 5.81 25.69 -2.56
N GLU A 88 6.49 24.55 -2.69
CA GLU A 88 6.44 23.73 -3.92
C GLU A 88 5.05 23.10 -4.10
N THR A 89 4.49 22.54 -3.05
CA THR A 89 3.19 21.87 -3.10
C THR A 89 2.03 22.78 -2.70
N ALA A 90 2.25 23.86 -1.96
CA ALA A 90 1.21 24.76 -1.49
C ALA A 90 0.34 25.30 -2.64
N ALA A 91 0.95 25.79 -3.73
CA ALA A 91 0.25 26.33 -4.89
C ALA A 91 -0.67 25.30 -5.56
N SER A 92 -0.34 24.01 -5.46
CA SER A 92 -1.14 22.89 -5.97
C SER A 92 -2.10 22.30 -4.95
N GLY A 93 -2.37 23.01 -3.84
CA GLY A 93 -3.23 22.50 -2.76
C GLY A 93 -2.66 21.28 -2.04
N GLY A 94 -1.33 21.24 -1.90
CA GLY A 94 -0.61 20.19 -1.19
C GLY A 94 -0.44 18.85 -1.93
N VAL A 95 -0.70 18.80 -3.24
CA VAL A 95 -0.61 17.56 -4.03
C VAL A 95 0.83 17.08 -4.12
N LEU A 96 1.07 15.83 -3.72
CA LEU A 96 2.36 15.14 -3.87
C LEU A 96 2.48 14.34 -5.17
N GLY A 97 1.38 14.23 -5.91
CA GLY A 97 1.29 13.37 -7.10
C GLY A 97 1.05 11.91 -6.78
N GLU A 98 1.00 11.09 -7.81
CA GLU A 98 0.90 9.64 -7.67
C GLU A 98 2.28 9.08 -7.28
N MET A 99 2.32 8.31 -6.21
CA MET A 99 3.57 7.81 -5.64
C MET A 99 3.48 6.36 -5.22
N ILE A 100 4.62 5.69 -5.29
CA ILE A 100 4.84 4.35 -4.71
C ILE A 100 5.39 4.48 -3.30
N GLN A 101 5.09 3.48 -2.46
CA GLN A 101 5.60 3.42 -1.09
C GLN A 101 7.13 3.36 -1.09
N GLN A 102 7.77 4.16 -0.23
CA GLN A 102 9.24 4.32 -0.12
C GLN A 102 9.92 4.82 -1.42
N GLY A 103 9.18 5.42 -2.34
CA GLY A 103 9.70 5.91 -3.61
C GLY A 103 10.09 7.38 -3.63
N VAL A 104 9.19 8.25 -3.18
CA VAL A 104 9.32 9.70 -3.34
C VAL A 104 9.60 10.39 -2.01
N ILE A 105 8.90 10.03 -0.95
CA ILE A 105 9.00 10.68 0.36
C ILE A 105 10.18 10.10 1.15
N ARG A 106 11.17 10.94 1.48
CA ARG A 106 12.33 10.53 2.28
C ARG A 106 11.95 10.20 3.73
N SER A 107 11.00 10.94 4.30
CA SER A 107 10.54 10.70 5.67
C SER A 107 9.68 9.44 5.76
N LYS A 108 10.18 8.43 6.49
CA LYS A 108 9.45 7.16 6.72
C LYS A 108 8.13 7.36 7.45
N ALA A 109 8.05 8.36 8.34
CA ALA A 109 6.83 8.64 9.10
C ALA A 109 5.75 9.21 8.17
N LEU A 110 6.12 10.18 7.33
CA LEU A 110 5.22 10.79 6.37
C LEU A 110 4.80 9.78 5.28
N ASP A 111 5.75 9.03 4.72
CA ASP A 111 5.46 7.97 3.73
C ASP A 111 4.46 6.96 4.30
N ARG A 112 4.70 6.47 5.53
CA ARG A 112 3.75 5.55 6.17
C ARG A 112 2.37 6.17 6.32
N ALA A 113 2.26 7.41 6.78
CA ALA A 113 0.98 8.11 6.92
C ALA A 113 0.23 8.18 5.59
N CYS A 114 0.89 8.51 4.48
CA CYS A 114 0.29 8.58 3.15
C CYS A 114 -0.37 7.26 2.71
N PHE A 115 0.21 6.11 3.09
CA PHE A 115 -0.30 4.80 2.68
C PHE A 115 -1.21 4.11 3.71
N THR A 116 -1.19 4.54 4.98
CA THR A 116 -1.99 3.92 6.06
C THR A 116 -3.16 4.77 6.52
N ALA A 117 -3.17 6.08 6.23
CA ALA A 117 -4.26 7.00 6.55
C ALA A 117 -5.61 6.45 6.07
N ASN A 118 -6.68 6.79 6.76
CA ASN A 118 -8.01 6.49 6.26
C ASN A 118 -8.30 7.37 5.05
N LEU A 119 -8.89 6.78 4.00
CA LEU A 119 -9.29 7.54 2.82
C LEU A 119 -10.30 8.62 3.20
N GLY A 120 -10.02 9.84 2.74
CA GLY A 120 -10.92 10.97 2.99
C GLY A 120 -10.88 11.55 4.39
N GLU A 121 -10.01 11.07 5.26
CA GLU A 121 -9.77 11.64 6.57
C GLU A 121 -8.41 12.34 6.59
N VAL A 122 -8.37 13.51 7.23
CA VAL A 122 -7.12 14.23 7.45
C VAL A 122 -6.44 13.65 8.68
N GLU A 123 -5.26 13.09 8.48
CA GLU A 123 -4.41 12.50 9.52
C GLU A 123 -3.31 13.49 9.92
N GLY A 124 -2.97 13.49 11.18
CA GLY A 124 -1.90 14.31 11.74
C GLY A 124 -2.27 14.99 13.05
N PRO A 125 -1.36 15.78 13.62
CA PRO A 125 -0.02 16.14 13.10
C PRO A 125 0.95 14.97 13.08
N VAL A 126 1.60 14.74 11.93
CA VAL A 126 2.66 13.73 11.75
C VAL A 126 4.01 14.44 11.80
N GLU A 127 4.91 13.98 12.66
CA GLU A 127 6.26 14.54 12.75
C GLU A 127 7.19 13.93 11.71
N SER A 128 7.98 14.79 11.07
CA SER A 128 9.08 14.38 10.17
C SER A 128 10.33 15.20 10.48
N GLU A 129 11.45 14.88 9.82
CA GLU A 129 12.67 15.68 9.88
C GLU A 129 12.51 17.11 9.33
N TYR A 130 11.50 17.32 8.47
CA TYR A 130 11.22 18.62 7.82
C TYR A 130 10.24 19.48 8.60
N GLY A 131 9.36 18.88 9.40
CA GLY A 131 8.34 19.61 10.14
C GLY A 131 7.17 18.72 10.57
N TRP A 132 6.09 19.41 10.89
CA TRP A 132 4.79 18.81 11.20
C TRP A 132 3.91 18.78 9.95
N HIS A 133 3.29 17.66 9.70
CA HIS A 133 2.48 17.46 8.52
C HIS A 133 1.04 17.09 8.86
N LEU A 134 0.11 17.60 8.06
CA LEU A 134 -1.21 17.02 7.89
C LEU A 134 -1.24 16.28 6.55
N VAL A 135 -1.86 15.12 6.52
CA VAL A 135 -1.93 14.27 5.35
C VAL A 135 -3.38 13.94 5.03
N LEU A 136 -3.74 14.03 3.76
CA LEU A 136 -5.00 13.56 3.22
C LEU A 136 -4.73 12.64 2.04
N THR A 137 -5.25 11.41 2.08
CA THR A 137 -5.17 10.49 0.95
C THR A 137 -6.56 10.36 0.32
N PRO A 138 -6.82 11.02 -0.82
CA PRO A 138 -8.11 10.92 -1.50
C PRO A 138 -8.27 9.64 -2.32
N GLU A 139 -7.18 9.05 -2.78
CA GLU A 139 -7.20 7.83 -3.59
C GLU A 139 -5.96 6.98 -3.40
N ARG A 140 -6.11 5.69 -3.58
CA ARG A 140 -5.01 4.72 -3.54
C ARG A 140 -5.36 3.43 -4.29
N ILE A 141 -4.33 2.69 -4.67
CA ILE A 141 -4.43 1.47 -5.46
C ILE A 141 -3.67 0.35 -4.74
N ASN A 142 -4.27 -0.84 -4.68
CA ASN A 142 -3.68 -2.06 -4.15
C ASN A 142 -3.08 -1.96 -2.72
N CYS A 143 -3.54 -1.00 -1.92
CA CYS A 143 -3.14 -0.92 -0.52
C CYS A 143 -3.75 -2.05 0.29
N LYS A 144 -3.08 -2.46 1.38
CA LYS A 144 -3.50 -3.59 2.22
C LYS A 144 -4.92 -3.46 2.80
N LYS A 145 -5.38 -2.23 3.06
CA LYS A 145 -6.73 -1.97 3.58
C LYS A 145 -7.80 -2.13 2.51
N ASP A 146 -7.44 -1.88 1.25
CA ASP A 146 -8.36 -1.84 0.14
C ASP A 146 -7.79 -2.67 -1.00
N ASN A 147 -8.53 -3.63 -1.49
CA ASN A 147 -8.18 -4.33 -2.71
C ASN A 147 -8.63 -3.49 -3.91
N GLY A 148 -7.75 -3.31 -4.89
CA GLY A 148 -8.04 -2.56 -6.10
C GLY A 148 -7.89 -1.05 -5.94
N TYR A 149 -8.54 -0.31 -6.79
CA TYR A 149 -8.54 1.15 -6.81
C TYR A 149 -9.69 1.70 -5.98
N VAL A 150 -9.38 2.53 -5.02
CA VAL A 150 -10.37 3.19 -4.16
C VAL A 150 -10.12 4.70 -4.13
N ARG A 151 -11.17 5.46 -4.35
CA ARG A 151 -11.14 6.92 -4.24
C ARG A 151 -12.38 7.48 -3.56
N ILE A 152 -12.26 8.68 -3.03
CA ILE A 152 -13.39 9.42 -2.51
C ILE A 152 -13.94 10.36 -3.60
N LYS A 153 -15.27 10.50 -3.63
CA LYS A 153 -15.96 11.49 -4.49
C LYS A 153 -16.89 12.36 -3.63
N PRO A 154 -17.14 13.60 -4.03
CA PRO A 154 -18.16 14.40 -3.39
C PRO A 154 -19.52 13.72 -3.56
N ARG A 155 -20.36 13.83 -2.55
CA ARG A 155 -21.73 13.32 -2.62
C ARG A 155 -22.64 14.36 -3.26
N THR A 156 -23.51 13.91 -4.13
CA THR A 156 -24.52 14.77 -4.79
C THR A 156 -25.81 14.92 -3.97
N ASP A 157 -25.92 14.16 -2.90
CA ASP A 157 -27.11 14.09 -2.01
C ASP A 157 -27.03 15.07 -0.82
N GLY A 158 -26.10 16.00 -0.81
CA GLY A 158 -25.96 17.04 0.24
C GLY A 158 -25.38 16.54 1.56
N ILE A 159 -24.98 15.28 1.65
CA ILE A 159 -24.34 14.74 2.86
C ILE A 159 -22.85 15.10 2.87
N SER A 160 -22.35 15.61 3.98
CA SER A 160 -20.96 16.11 4.13
C SER A 160 -19.90 15.02 4.03
N THR A 161 -20.24 13.74 4.31
CA THR A 161 -19.28 12.65 4.25
C THR A 161 -18.97 12.25 2.81
N PRO A 162 -17.70 12.03 2.48
CA PRO A 162 -17.31 11.61 1.12
C PRO A 162 -17.90 10.24 0.77
N LYS A 163 -18.25 10.07 -0.50
CA LYS A 163 -18.64 8.77 -1.03
C LYS A 163 -17.39 7.98 -1.41
N TYR A 164 -17.24 6.79 -0.84
CA TYR A 164 -16.22 5.85 -1.25
C TYR A 164 -16.66 5.14 -2.55
N VAL A 165 -15.79 5.19 -3.54
CA VAL A 165 -16.00 4.47 -4.79
C VAL A 165 -14.85 3.49 -4.92
N LYS A 166 -15.18 2.20 -4.91
CA LYS A 166 -14.25 1.13 -5.21
C LYS A 166 -14.43 0.77 -6.68
N GLU A 167 -13.37 0.93 -7.44
CA GLU A 167 -13.33 0.53 -8.84
C GLU A 167 -12.51 -0.76 -8.93
N ASP A 168 -13.20 -1.91 -8.98
CA ASP A 168 -12.55 -3.22 -8.95
C ASP A 168 -11.77 -3.55 -10.23
N ASN A 169 -12.00 -2.79 -11.30
CA ASN A 169 -11.50 -3.05 -12.64
C ASN A 169 -10.60 -1.93 -13.19
N THR A 170 -9.86 -1.24 -12.35
CA THR A 170 -8.85 -0.34 -12.90
C THR A 170 -7.72 -1.13 -13.53
N GLU A 171 -7.22 -0.63 -14.64
CA GLU A 171 -6.17 -1.29 -15.41
C GLU A 171 -4.93 -1.60 -14.55
N LEU A 172 -4.53 -0.69 -13.67
CA LEU A 172 -3.41 -0.91 -12.74
C LEU A 172 -3.69 -1.99 -11.69
N ALA A 173 -4.92 -2.06 -11.15
CA ALA A 173 -5.30 -3.09 -10.20
C ALA A 173 -5.30 -4.47 -10.87
N MET A 174 -5.85 -4.56 -12.09
CA MET A 174 -5.84 -5.78 -12.89
C MET A 174 -4.42 -6.21 -13.28
N GLN A 175 -3.57 -5.27 -13.69
CA GLN A 175 -2.17 -5.54 -14.01
C GLN A 175 -1.41 -6.04 -12.77
N GLY A 176 -1.59 -5.43 -11.61
CA GLY A 176 -0.97 -5.86 -10.36
C GLY A 176 -1.36 -7.28 -9.96
N GLU A 177 -2.63 -7.63 -10.10
CA GLU A 177 -3.12 -8.98 -9.81
C GLU A 177 -2.64 -10.01 -10.84
N ALA A 178 -2.69 -9.67 -12.13
CA ALA A 178 -2.22 -10.52 -13.21
C ALA A 178 -0.71 -10.79 -13.08
N LEU A 179 0.09 -9.76 -12.82
CA LEU A 179 1.53 -9.88 -12.60
C LEU A 179 1.85 -10.73 -11.36
N GLY A 180 1.11 -10.54 -10.26
CA GLY A 180 1.26 -11.37 -9.07
C GLY A 180 0.99 -12.85 -9.33
N LYS A 181 -0.03 -13.18 -10.10
CA LYS A 181 -0.33 -14.56 -10.52
C LYS A 181 0.75 -15.11 -11.45
N THR A 182 1.23 -14.30 -12.40
CA THR A 182 2.30 -14.71 -13.32
C THR A 182 3.59 -15.02 -12.58
N VAL A 183 4.04 -14.15 -11.66
CA VAL A 183 5.24 -14.40 -10.85
C VAL A 183 5.09 -15.67 -10.02
N GLN A 184 3.92 -15.89 -9.41
CA GLN A 184 3.65 -17.11 -8.65
C GLN A 184 3.74 -18.36 -9.52
N THR A 185 3.19 -18.30 -10.74
CA THR A 185 3.23 -19.43 -11.69
C THR A 185 4.64 -19.74 -12.14
N VAL A 186 5.41 -18.70 -12.55
CA VAL A 186 6.81 -18.87 -12.98
C VAL A 186 7.67 -19.43 -11.84
N ALA A 187 7.52 -18.91 -10.62
CA ALA A 187 8.26 -19.41 -9.48
C ALA A 187 7.90 -20.88 -9.14
N PHE A 188 6.62 -21.25 -9.26
CA PHE A 188 6.18 -22.64 -9.08
C PHE A 188 6.82 -23.57 -10.12
N TRP A 189 6.82 -23.19 -11.40
CA TRP A 189 7.43 -24.00 -12.45
C TRP A 189 8.95 -24.09 -12.31
N ALA A 190 9.63 -23.00 -11.95
CA ALA A 190 11.08 -23.00 -11.72
C ALA A 190 11.48 -23.95 -10.60
N LEU A 191 10.74 -23.95 -9.48
CA LEU A 191 10.96 -24.87 -8.38
C LEU A 191 10.64 -26.32 -8.79
N SER A 192 9.53 -26.55 -9.49
CA SER A 192 9.15 -27.89 -9.95
C SER A 192 10.17 -28.49 -10.92
N CYS A 193 10.69 -27.70 -11.84
CA CYS A 193 11.75 -28.13 -12.75
C CYS A 193 13.07 -28.46 -12.02
N GLY A 194 13.41 -27.67 -10.98
CA GLY A 194 14.57 -27.94 -10.13
C GLY A 194 14.46 -29.32 -9.44
N PHE A 195 13.34 -29.63 -8.84
CA PHE A 195 13.12 -30.95 -8.20
C PHE A 195 13.16 -32.11 -9.20
N ILE A 196 12.65 -31.93 -10.41
CA ILE A 196 12.71 -32.96 -11.46
C ILE A 196 14.15 -33.19 -11.90
N ALA A 197 14.96 -32.15 -12.05
CA ALA A 197 16.35 -32.24 -12.45
C ALA A 197 17.21 -32.96 -11.37
N GLU A 198 17.00 -32.65 -10.09
CA GLU A 198 17.68 -33.33 -8.98
C GLU A 198 17.23 -34.78 -8.86
N GLY A 199 15.94 -35.07 -9.02
CA GLY A 199 15.41 -36.42 -9.01
C GLY A 199 15.99 -37.29 -10.16
N ALA A 200 16.12 -36.71 -11.35
CA ALA A 200 16.71 -37.40 -12.49
C ALA A 200 18.22 -37.68 -12.29
N ALA A 201 18.96 -36.77 -11.68
CA ALA A 201 20.38 -36.95 -11.35
C ALA A 201 20.59 -38.07 -10.31
N LEU A 202 19.71 -38.16 -9.31
CA LEU A 202 19.76 -39.23 -8.31
C LEU A 202 19.47 -40.62 -8.90
N VAL A 203 18.48 -40.70 -9.83
CA VAL A 203 18.14 -41.96 -10.50
C VAL A 203 19.25 -42.36 -11.50
N GLY A 204 19.83 -41.39 -12.23
CA GLY A 204 20.91 -41.66 -13.17
C GLY A 204 22.18 -42.20 -12.50
N ASN A 205 22.48 -41.74 -11.28
CA ASN A 205 23.65 -42.21 -10.51
C ASN A 205 23.42 -43.58 -9.79
N SER A 206 22.20 -44.05 -9.73
CA SER A 206 21.87 -45.33 -9.07
C SER A 206 21.80 -46.54 -10.02
N LEU A 207 21.94 -46.31 -11.33
CA LEU A 207 21.98 -47.39 -12.31
C LEU A 207 23.40 -47.96 -12.43
N PRO A 208 23.65 -49.25 -12.09
CA PRO A 208 24.94 -49.86 -12.29
C PRO A 208 25.21 -49.95 -13.80
N LEU A 209 26.38 -49.44 -14.22
CA LEU A 209 26.88 -49.66 -15.55
C LEU A 209 27.16 -51.17 -15.69
N SER A 210 26.36 -51.86 -16.47
CA SER A 210 26.55 -53.25 -16.89
C SER A 210 27.48 -53.31 -18.11
#